data_027a0f22bb457650974df4c396d94fee
#
_entry.id   027a0f22bb457650974df4c396d94fee
#
_cell.length_a   1.000
_cell.length_b   1.000
_cell.length_c   1.000
_cell.angle_alpha   90.00
_cell.angle_beta   90.00
_cell.angle_gamma   90.00
#
_symmetry.space_group_name_H-M   'P 1'
#
loop_
_entity.id
_entity.type
_entity.pdbx_description
1 polymer ?
#
loop_
_entity_poly.entity_id
_entity_poly.type
_entity_poly.pdbx_seq_one_letter_code
_entity_poly.pdbx_strand_id
1 'polypeptide(L)'
;MPAGAMLTRMAFWATLHCLAGCAVGEVLGLVIGTALGWGNLQTIALAVGLAFVFGYAFTMVPLIRSGMAWRTAARLALAADTASIAIMELVDNAVMWFVPGAMDAPLTSPLFWGALAFALGVALFAAWPVNRWLLSRGRGHALVHAHHDHH
;
A
#
# COMPACT_ATOMS: atom_id res chain seq x y z
N MET A 1 -27.40 -5.07 5.44
CA MET A 1 -27.37 -5.84 4.20
C MET A 1 -26.14 -6.71 4.18
N PRO A 2 -26.29 -8.05 3.96
CA PRO A 2 -25.12 -8.93 3.90
C PRO A 2 -24.11 -8.48 2.85
N ALA A 3 -24.60 -7.99 1.68
CA ALA A 3 -23.72 -7.53 0.61
C ALA A 3 -22.89 -6.31 1.04
N GLY A 4 -23.49 -5.38 1.78
CA GLY A 4 -22.77 -4.21 2.27
C GLY A 4 -21.71 -4.56 3.31
N ALA A 5 -22.05 -5.44 4.25
CA ALA A 5 -21.11 -5.89 5.27
C ALA A 5 -19.97 -6.69 4.65
N MET A 6 -20.28 -7.56 3.70
CA MET A 6 -19.29 -8.34 2.98
C MET A 6 -18.33 -7.42 2.19
N LEU A 7 -18.89 -6.42 1.51
CA LEU A 7 -18.10 -5.46 0.74
C LEU A 7 -17.14 -4.69 1.64
N THR A 8 -17.60 -4.25 2.80
CA THR A 8 -16.78 -3.53 3.77
C THR A 8 -15.63 -4.41 4.27
N ARG A 9 -15.92 -5.68 4.57
CA ARG A 9 -14.91 -6.63 5.03
C ARG A 9 -13.88 -6.93 3.93
N MET A 10 -14.35 -7.15 2.70
CA MET A 10 -13.44 -7.40 1.57
C MET A 10 -12.53 -6.19 1.34
N ALA A 11 -13.09 -4.99 1.40
CA ALA A 11 -12.33 -3.76 1.25
C ALA A 11 -11.27 -3.62 2.34
N PHE A 12 -11.62 -3.96 3.57
CA PHE A 12 -10.67 -3.91 4.69
C PHE A 12 -9.48 -4.84 4.46
N TRP A 13 -9.75 -6.11 4.11
CA TRP A 13 -8.68 -7.08 3.90
C TRP A 13 -7.84 -6.72 2.67
N ALA A 14 -8.47 -6.22 1.61
CA ALA A 14 -7.73 -5.76 0.43
C ALA A 14 -6.83 -4.58 0.77
N THR A 15 -7.36 -3.64 1.56
CA THR A 15 -6.59 -2.47 2.01
C THR A 15 -5.41 -2.89 2.88
N LEU A 16 -5.65 -3.81 3.81
CA LEU A 16 -4.60 -4.31 4.71
C LEU A 16 -3.49 -5.04 3.93
N HIS A 17 -3.87 -5.85 2.95
CA HIS A 17 -2.90 -6.55 2.09
C HIS A 17 -2.04 -5.57 1.30
N CYS A 18 -2.67 -4.58 0.69
CA CYS A 18 -1.98 -3.53 -0.06
C CYS A 18 -1.05 -2.73 0.86
N LEU A 19 -1.53 -2.40 2.06
CA LEU A 19 -0.74 -1.67 3.05
C LEU A 19 0.50 -2.46 3.47
N ALA A 20 0.38 -3.77 3.64
CA ALA A 20 1.51 -4.62 4.00
C ALA A 20 2.61 -4.55 2.94
N GLY A 21 2.25 -4.66 1.66
CA GLY A 21 3.20 -4.52 0.57
C GLY A 21 3.85 -3.15 0.52
N CYS A 22 3.03 -2.10 0.63
CA CYS A 22 3.51 -0.73 0.64
C CYS A 22 4.44 -0.47 1.82
N ALA A 23 4.11 -0.99 3.00
CA ALA A 23 4.92 -0.81 4.20
C ALA A 23 6.29 -1.46 4.05
N VAL A 24 6.37 -2.66 3.47
CA VAL A 24 7.65 -3.32 3.23
C VAL A 24 8.53 -2.45 2.33
N GLY A 25 7.98 -1.96 1.21
CA GLY A 25 8.73 -1.12 0.29
C GLY A 25 9.14 0.20 0.91
N GLU A 26 8.23 0.81 1.65
CA GLU A 26 8.49 2.10 2.29
C GLU A 26 9.58 1.99 3.35
N VAL A 27 9.50 1.02 4.25
CA VAL A 27 10.51 0.82 5.28
C VAL A 27 11.88 0.56 4.63
N LEU A 28 11.91 -0.28 3.61
CA LEU A 28 13.15 -0.57 2.89
C LEU A 28 13.74 0.71 2.29
N GLY A 29 12.92 1.54 1.65
CA GLY A 29 13.37 2.81 1.08
C GLY A 29 13.88 3.79 2.11
N LEU A 30 13.19 3.89 3.25
CA LEU A 30 13.61 4.76 4.33
C LEU A 30 14.95 4.30 4.93
N VAL A 31 15.12 2.99 5.12
CA VAL A 31 16.37 2.43 5.63
C VAL A 31 17.52 2.71 4.66
N ILE A 32 17.31 2.44 3.37
CA ILE A 32 18.34 2.66 2.35
C ILE A 32 18.72 4.14 2.26
N GLY A 33 17.74 5.03 2.16
CA GLY A 33 18.00 6.45 2.04
C GLY A 33 18.72 7.02 3.25
N THR A 34 18.32 6.60 4.44
CA THR A 34 18.96 7.03 5.68
C THR A 34 20.40 6.50 5.76
N ALA A 35 20.61 5.23 5.42
CA ALA A 35 21.94 4.60 5.45
C ALA A 35 22.90 5.27 4.47
N LEU A 36 22.40 5.73 3.31
CA LEU A 36 23.22 6.41 2.31
C LEU A 36 23.36 7.92 2.56
N GLY A 37 22.69 8.44 3.57
CA GLY A 37 22.74 9.87 3.89
C GLY A 37 21.98 10.76 2.92
N TRP A 38 20.98 10.22 2.24
CA TRP A 38 20.17 10.97 1.28
C TRP A 38 19.29 12.00 1.98
N GLY A 39 18.95 13.08 1.24
CA GLY A 39 18.00 14.06 1.74
C GLY A 39 16.58 13.51 1.80
N ASN A 40 15.70 14.22 2.51
CA ASN A 40 14.32 13.76 2.74
C ASN A 40 13.55 13.51 1.44
N LEU A 41 13.66 14.41 0.45
CA LEU A 41 12.94 14.24 -0.81
C LEU A 41 13.41 13.00 -1.59
N GLN A 42 14.71 12.77 -1.63
CA GLN A 42 15.27 11.61 -2.30
C GLN A 42 14.87 10.31 -1.61
N THR A 43 14.88 10.30 -0.28
CA THR A 43 14.48 9.15 0.52
C THR A 43 13.01 8.85 0.33
N ILE A 44 12.15 9.87 0.35
CA ILE A 44 10.72 9.72 0.12
C ILE A 44 10.47 9.17 -1.29
N ALA A 45 11.16 9.70 -2.30
CA ALA A 45 11.00 9.24 -3.68
C ALA A 45 11.32 7.75 -3.81
N LEU A 46 12.41 7.31 -3.18
CA LEU A 46 12.79 5.90 -3.18
C LEU A 46 11.75 5.06 -2.43
N ALA A 47 11.31 5.52 -1.26
CA ALA A 47 10.33 4.82 -0.45
C ALA A 47 9.00 4.65 -1.20
N VAL A 48 8.52 5.70 -1.86
CA VAL A 48 7.30 5.64 -2.66
C VAL A 48 7.47 4.69 -3.84
N GLY A 49 8.58 4.78 -4.55
CA GLY A 49 8.85 3.87 -5.67
C GLY A 49 8.86 2.41 -5.25
N LEU A 50 9.52 2.10 -4.13
CA LEU A 50 9.55 0.74 -3.61
C LEU A 50 8.20 0.30 -3.08
N ALA A 51 7.41 1.21 -2.50
CA ALA A 51 6.05 0.90 -2.05
C ALA A 51 5.19 0.44 -3.23
N PHE A 52 5.28 1.12 -4.37
CA PHE A 52 4.57 0.69 -5.59
C PHE A 52 5.06 -0.67 -6.06
N VAL A 53 6.37 -0.89 -6.11
CA VAL A 53 6.94 -2.17 -6.54
C VAL A 53 6.45 -3.31 -5.66
N PHE A 54 6.59 -3.18 -4.35
CA PHE A 54 6.17 -4.24 -3.42
C PHE A 54 4.66 -4.37 -3.32
N GLY A 55 3.93 -3.27 -3.42
CA GLY A 55 2.47 -3.29 -3.45
C GLY A 55 1.95 -4.09 -4.65
N TYR A 56 2.48 -3.82 -5.83
CA TYR A 56 2.13 -4.59 -7.02
C TYR A 56 2.58 -6.04 -6.92
N ALA A 57 3.78 -6.28 -6.38
CA ALA A 57 4.28 -7.65 -6.22
C ALA A 57 3.40 -8.48 -5.30
N PHE A 58 2.90 -7.89 -4.20
CA PHE A 58 2.01 -8.59 -3.29
C PHE A 58 0.71 -9.00 -3.95
N THR A 59 0.23 -8.25 -4.94
CA THR A 59 -0.94 -8.63 -5.73
C THR A 59 -0.58 -9.62 -6.83
N MET A 60 0.52 -9.37 -7.55
CA MET A 60 0.89 -10.17 -8.72
C MET A 60 1.35 -11.59 -8.38
N VAL A 61 2.13 -11.75 -7.30
CA VAL A 61 2.71 -13.06 -6.97
C VAL A 61 1.64 -14.13 -6.77
N PRO A 62 0.59 -13.91 -5.95
CA PRO A 62 -0.48 -14.90 -5.83
C PRO A 62 -1.17 -15.20 -7.15
N LEU A 63 -1.37 -14.19 -8.00
CA LEU A 63 -2.04 -14.38 -9.30
C LEU A 63 -1.19 -15.23 -10.23
N ILE A 64 0.11 -14.97 -10.28
CA ILE A 64 1.03 -15.74 -11.10
C ILE A 64 1.11 -17.17 -10.60
N ARG A 65 1.13 -17.37 -9.29
CA ARG A 65 1.14 -18.72 -8.68
C ARG A 65 -0.11 -19.49 -8.99
N SER A 66 -1.24 -18.81 -9.22
CA SER A 66 -2.49 -19.48 -9.59
C SER A 66 -2.54 -19.87 -11.07
N GLY A 67 -1.49 -19.59 -11.83
CA GLY A 67 -1.39 -19.93 -13.23
C GLY A 67 -1.63 -18.79 -14.21
N MET A 68 -1.83 -17.58 -13.71
CA MET A 68 -2.07 -16.43 -14.56
C MET A 68 -0.77 -15.97 -15.22
N ALA A 69 -0.86 -15.55 -16.49
CA ALA A 69 0.29 -14.97 -17.19
C ALA A 69 0.71 -13.68 -16.50
N TRP A 70 2.00 -13.41 -16.44
CA TRP A 70 2.52 -12.24 -15.74
C TRP A 70 1.98 -10.91 -16.30
N ARG A 71 1.74 -10.84 -17.62
CA ARG A 71 1.17 -9.63 -18.23
C ARG A 71 -0.25 -9.36 -17.77
N THR A 72 -1.05 -10.42 -17.67
CA THR A 72 -2.42 -10.31 -17.16
C THR A 72 -2.41 -9.92 -15.69
N ALA A 73 -1.55 -10.56 -14.90
CA ALA A 73 -1.39 -10.23 -13.47
C ALA A 73 -0.98 -8.76 -13.30
N ALA A 74 -0.06 -8.26 -14.13
CA ALA A 74 0.37 -6.87 -14.08
C ALA A 74 -0.77 -5.91 -14.38
N ARG A 75 -1.60 -6.21 -15.38
CA ARG A 75 -2.77 -5.37 -15.70
C ARG A 75 -3.75 -5.31 -14.54
N LEU A 76 -4.02 -6.45 -13.93
CA LEU A 76 -4.95 -6.51 -12.79
C LEU A 76 -4.38 -5.74 -11.59
N ALA A 77 -3.08 -5.89 -11.32
CA ALA A 77 -2.43 -5.17 -10.24
C ALA A 77 -2.49 -3.66 -10.48
N LEU A 78 -2.19 -3.21 -11.70
CA LEU A 78 -2.28 -1.79 -12.05
C LEU A 78 -3.70 -1.27 -11.85
N ALA A 79 -4.70 -2.02 -12.31
CA ALA A 79 -6.10 -1.60 -12.18
C ALA A 79 -6.57 -1.59 -10.74
N ALA A 80 -6.14 -2.57 -9.94
CA ALA A 80 -6.60 -2.73 -8.56
C ALA A 80 -5.87 -1.82 -7.59
N ASP A 81 -4.56 -1.66 -7.75
CA ASP A 81 -3.71 -1.14 -6.68
C ASP A 81 -3.26 0.30 -6.87
N THR A 82 -3.21 0.81 -8.09
CA THR A 82 -2.60 2.12 -8.35
C THR A 82 -3.23 3.23 -7.52
N ALA A 83 -4.55 3.36 -7.54
CA ALA A 83 -5.25 4.40 -6.78
C ALA A 83 -5.06 4.21 -5.28
N SER A 84 -5.16 2.96 -4.83
CA SER A 84 -5.03 2.61 -3.42
C SER A 84 -3.64 2.93 -2.89
N ILE A 85 -2.60 2.50 -3.61
CA ILE A 85 -1.21 2.76 -3.22
C ILE A 85 -0.93 4.27 -3.24
N ALA A 86 -1.39 4.97 -4.27
CA ALA A 86 -1.18 6.41 -4.38
C ALA A 86 -1.76 7.15 -3.17
N ILE A 87 -2.97 6.80 -2.76
CA ILE A 87 -3.62 7.42 -1.61
C ILE A 87 -2.88 7.06 -0.32
N MET A 88 -2.52 5.79 -0.14
CA MET A 88 -1.78 5.36 1.05
C MET A 88 -0.46 6.11 1.17
N GLU A 89 0.28 6.21 0.08
CA GLU A 89 1.58 6.87 0.11
C GLU A 89 1.46 8.37 0.33
N LEU A 90 0.46 8.99 -0.29
CA LEU A 90 0.23 10.42 -0.09
C LEU A 90 -0.09 10.72 1.37
N VAL A 91 -1.01 9.97 1.96
CA VAL A 91 -1.43 10.17 3.35
C VAL A 91 -0.30 9.84 4.32
N ASP A 92 0.36 8.70 4.11
CA ASP A 92 1.45 8.25 4.97
C ASP A 92 2.60 9.27 4.99
N ASN A 93 3.04 9.71 3.83
CA ASN A 93 4.13 10.66 3.74
C ASN A 93 3.72 12.04 4.28
N ALA A 94 2.47 12.45 4.07
CA ALA A 94 1.98 13.69 4.64
C ALA A 94 2.01 13.66 6.17
N VAL A 95 1.58 12.54 6.78
CA VAL A 95 1.62 12.39 8.24
C VAL A 95 3.05 12.42 8.73
N MET A 96 3.95 11.67 8.09
CA MET A 96 5.37 11.68 8.48
C MET A 96 6.00 13.06 8.38
N TRP A 97 5.61 13.82 7.34
CA TRP A 97 6.11 15.16 7.14
C TRP A 97 5.62 16.12 8.22
N PHE A 98 4.36 15.98 8.64
CA PHE A 98 3.75 16.90 9.61
C PHE A 98 4.02 16.52 11.07
N VAL A 99 4.44 15.28 11.37
CA VAL A 99 4.83 14.92 12.74
C VAL A 99 6.18 15.54 13.04
N PRO A 100 6.28 16.43 14.06
CA PRO A 100 7.55 17.12 14.34
C PRO A 100 8.69 16.14 14.61
N GLY A 101 9.77 16.30 13.86
CA GLY A 101 10.97 15.49 14.03
C GLY A 101 10.94 14.08 13.45
N ALA A 102 9.81 13.63 12.91
CA ALA A 102 9.71 12.27 12.41
C ALA A 102 10.64 12.00 11.23
N MET A 103 10.71 12.95 10.27
CA MET A 103 11.57 12.78 9.08
C MET A 103 13.06 12.85 9.42
N ASP A 104 13.40 13.52 10.51
CA ASP A 104 14.79 13.70 10.93
C ASP A 104 15.20 12.69 12.01
N ALA A 105 14.26 11.87 12.50
CA ALA A 105 14.54 10.89 13.54
C ALA A 105 15.39 9.74 13.00
N PRO A 106 16.40 9.30 13.77
CA PRO A 106 17.21 8.16 13.35
C PRO A 106 16.40 6.86 13.42
N LEU A 107 16.85 5.84 12.69
CA LEU A 107 16.17 4.55 12.65
C LEU A 107 16.10 3.85 14.00
N THR A 108 16.93 4.27 14.95
CA THR A 108 16.92 3.73 16.32
C THR A 108 15.95 4.46 17.24
N SER A 109 15.34 5.55 16.76
CA SER A 109 14.45 6.38 17.57
C SER A 109 13.04 5.80 17.63
N PRO A 110 12.43 5.70 18.84
CA PRO A 110 11.02 5.34 18.95
C PRO A 110 10.09 6.29 18.23
N LEU A 111 10.47 7.58 18.12
CA LEU A 111 9.69 8.57 17.40
C LEU A 111 9.50 8.19 15.92
N PHE A 112 10.58 7.73 15.27
CA PHE A 112 10.51 7.30 13.87
C PHE A 112 9.48 6.17 13.70
N TRP A 113 9.63 5.10 14.49
CA TRP A 113 8.77 3.92 14.35
C TRP A 113 7.34 4.18 14.79
N GLY A 114 7.18 4.98 15.87
CA GLY A 114 5.85 5.38 16.34
C GLY A 114 5.11 6.25 15.32
N ALA A 115 5.81 7.22 14.74
CA ALA A 115 5.23 8.07 13.70
C ALA A 115 4.89 7.27 12.45
N LEU A 116 5.76 6.35 12.05
CA LEU A 116 5.50 5.50 10.90
C LEU A 116 4.28 4.60 11.12
N ALA A 117 4.19 3.96 12.29
CA ALA A 117 3.03 3.13 12.63
C ALA A 117 1.74 3.95 12.61
N PHE A 118 1.77 5.15 13.18
CA PHE A 118 0.64 6.07 13.16
C PHE A 118 0.26 6.45 11.72
N ALA A 119 1.26 6.79 10.91
CA ALA A 119 1.05 7.18 9.51
C ALA A 119 0.41 6.04 8.71
N LEU A 120 0.89 4.81 8.90
CA LEU A 120 0.32 3.64 8.22
C LEU A 120 -1.11 3.38 8.67
N GLY A 121 -1.42 3.59 9.96
CA GLY A 121 -2.78 3.48 10.47
C GLY A 121 -3.72 4.50 9.85
N VAL A 122 -3.28 5.75 9.74
CA VAL A 122 -4.07 6.81 9.08
C VAL A 122 -4.26 6.47 7.61
N ALA A 123 -3.21 5.97 6.93
CA ALA A 123 -3.30 5.58 5.53
C ALA A 123 -4.30 4.43 5.33
N LEU A 124 -4.33 3.47 6.24
CA LEU A 124 -5.31 2.38 6.20
C LEU A 124 -6.74 2.92 6.21
N PHE A 125 -7.04 3.82 7.15
CA PHE A 125 -8.37 4.38 7.26
C PHE A 125 -8.72 5.30 6.09
N ALA A 126 -7.74 5.94 5.47
CA ALA A 126 -7.99 6.78 4.30
C ALA A 126 -8.25 5.94 3.04
N ALA A 127 -7.50 4.86 2.85
CA ALA A 127 -7.61 4.02 1.67
C ALA A 127 -8.79 3.05 1.72
N TRP A 128 -9.22 2.65 2.92
CA TRP A 128 -10.31 1.71 3.10
C TRP A 128 -11.60 2.13 2.37
N PRO A 129 -12.14 3.35 2.59
CA PRO A 129 -13.35 3.75 1.87
C PRO A 129 -13.14 3.86 0.36
N VAL A 130 -11.94 4.23 -0.09
CA VAL A 130 -11.63 4.28 -1.52
C VAL A 130 -11.68 2.87 -2.12
N ASN A 131 -11.08 1.90 -1.46
CA ASN A 131 -11.11 0.52 -1.91
C ASN A 131 -12.53 -0.04 -1.90
N ARG A 132 -13.32 0.31 -0.88
CA ARG A 132 -14.72 -0.09 -0.82
C ARG A 132 -15.50 0.47 -2.01
N TRP A 133 -15.25 1.73 -2.35
CA TRP A 133 -15.89 2.35 -3.50
C TRP A 133 -15.50 1.67 -4.81
N LEU A 134 -14.20 1.37 -4.97
CA LEU A 134 -13.69 0.68 -6.17
C LEU A 134 -14.30 -0.71 -6.30
N LEU A 135 -14.41 -1.44 -5.20
CA LEU A 135 -15.03 -2.77 -5.20
C LEU A 135 -16.51 -2.68 -5.56
N SER A 136 -17.23 -1.66 -5.06
CA SER A 136 -18.65 -1.48 -5.37
C SER A 136 -18.89 -1.18 -6.84
N ARG A 137 -17.88 -0.67 -7.54
CA ARG A 137 -17.95 -0.35 -8.97
C ARG A 137 -17.44 -1.50 -9.85
N GLY A 138 -17.11 -2.65 -9.24
CA GLY A 138 -16.53 -3.76 -9.98
C GLY A 138 -15.12 -3.50 -10.47
N ARG A 139 -14.40 -2.59 -9.82
CA ARG A 139 -13.03 -2.21 -10.15
C ARG A 139 -12.10 -2.52 -9.00
N GLY A 140 -10.81 -2.27 -9.22
CA GLY A 140 -9.83 -2.46 -8.17
C GLY A 140 -9.72 -3.91 -7.75
N HIS A 141 -9.70 -4.15 -6.44
CA HIS A 141 -9.50 -5.50 -5.90
C HIS A 141 -10.62 -6.48 -6.25
N ALA A 142 -11.79 -6.00 -6.68
CA ALA A 142 -12.86 -6.87 -7.14
C ALA A 142 -12.43 -7.70 -8.35
N LEU A 143 -11.65 -7.12 -9.25
CA LEU A 143 -11.14 -7.84 -10.43
C LEU A 143 -10.21 -8.97 -10.02
N VAL A 144 -9.38 -8.75 -9.01
CA VAL A 144 -8.45 -9.75 -8.48
C VAL A 144 -9.21 -10.88 -7.82
N HIS A 145 -10.16 -10.55 -6.95
CA HIS A 145 -10.95 -11.56 -6.22
C HIS A 145 -11.83 -12.37 -7.14
N ALA A 146 -12.47 -11.73 -8.13
CA ALA A 146 -13.29 -12.45 -9.11
C ALA A 146 -12.46 -13.46 -9.89
N HIS A 147 -11.22 -13.09 -10.24
CA HIS A 147 -10.31 -13.98 -10.96
C HIS A 147 -9.88 -15.17 -10.10
N HIS A 148 -9.63 -14.95 -8.81
CA HIS A 148 -9.30 -16.02 -7.86
C HIS A 148 -10.44 -17.01 -7.69
N ASP A 149 -11.69 -16.51 -7.65
CA ASP A 149 -12.85 -17.34 -7.42
C ASP A 149 -13.14 -18.29 -8.59
N HIS A 150 -12.56 -18.03 -9.75
CA HIS A 150 -12.71 -18.88 -10.94
C HIS A 150 -11.64 -19.96 -11.05
N HIS A 151 -10.77 -20.03 -10.08
CA HIS A 151 -9.73 -21.04 -9.99
C HIS A 151 -9.91 -21.89 -8.75
#